data_6177c6ed27e8c4f237b554815ff270ae
#
_entry.id   6177c6ed27e8c4f237b554815ff270ae
#
_cell.length_a   1.000
_cell.length_b   1.000
_cell.length_c   1.000
_cell.angle_alpha   90.00
_cell.angle_beta   90.00
_cell.angle_gamma   90.00
#
_symmetry.space_group_name_H-M   'P 1'
#
loop_
_entity.id
_entity.type
_entity.pdbx_description
1 polymer ?
#
loop_
_entity_poly.entity_id
_entity_poly.type
_entity_poly.pdbx_seq_one_letter_code
_entity_poly.pdbx_strand_id
1 'polypeptide(L)'
;MPEYVTAAVEAHHITALRAGMESQPRVTDYDPAELLAETAIRMPKLPQGWSVTDVQVYPSHFGPSVELAVNAGALGAVSLFAARPGQFIVERPSTRHVDDTTTAYWQFGDIAYALVASAPPGEVSRAAGSLFDSLY
;
A
#
# COMPACT_ATOMS: atom_id res chain seq x y z
N MET A 1 -11.05 11.85 -7.15
CA MET A 1 -10.18 10.85 -6.51
C MET A 1 -8.91 10.72 -7.34
N PRO A 2 -7.73 10.73 -6.72
CA PRO A 2 -6.48 10.65 -7.48
C PRO A 2 -6.35 9.37 -8.29
N GLU A 3 -5.66 9.45 -9.44
CA GLU A 3 -5.47 8.29 -10.32
C GLU A 3 -4.72 7.13 -9.67
N TYR A 4 -3.79 7.44 -8.77
CA TYR A 4 -3.02 6.39 -8.11
C TYR A 4 -3.90 5.47 -7.24
N VAL A 5 -5.06 5.94 -6.80
CA VAL A 5 -5.99 5.12 -6.01
C VAL A 5 -6.57 4.00 -6.88
N THR A 6 -6.92 4.30 -8.13
CA THR A 6 -7.36 3.26 -9.07
C THR A 6 -6.26 2.22 -9.29
N ALA A 7 -5.03 2.68 -9.49
CA ALA A 7 -3.88 1.79 -9.64
C ALA A 7 -3.69 0.90 -8.40
N ALA A 8 -3.88 1.46 -7.21
CA ALA A 8 -3.75 0.73 -5.96
C ALA A 8 -4.81 -0.37 -5.82
N VAL A 9 -6.05 -0.08 -6.19
CA VAL A 9 -7.14 -1.07 -6.12
C VAL A 9 -6.90 -2.19 -7.13
N GLU A 10 -6.44 -1.87 -8.33
CA GLU A 10 -6.08 -2.88 -9.33
C GLU A 10 -4.92 -3.75 -8.84
N ALA A 11 -3.90 -3.14 -8.23
CA ALA A 11 -2.77 -3.87 -7.66
C ALA A 11 -3.22 -4.81 -6.54
N HIS A 12 -4.15 -4.37 -5.71
CA HIS A 12 -4.73 -5.21 -4.65
C HIS A 12 -5.41 -6.45 -5.23
N HIS A 13 -6.16 -6.30 -6.30
CA HIS A 13 -6.81 -7.44 -6.96
C HIS A 13 -5.79 -8.43 -7.53
N ILE A 14 -4.71 -7.93 -8.12
CA ILE A 14 -3.62 -8.79 -8.63
C ILE A 14 -2.90 -9.50 -7.47
N THR A 15 -2.67 -8.81 -6.38
CA THR A 15 -2.08 -9.40 -5.18
C THR A 15 -2.94 -10.57 -4.65
N ALA A 16 -4.25 -10.41 -4.65
CA ALA A 16 -5.17 -11.46 -4.23
C ALA A 16 -5.13 -12.66 -5.20
N LEU A 17 -5.03 -12.40 -6.50
CA LEU A 17 -4.86 -13.47 -7.50
C LEU A 17 -3.56 -14.24 -7.27
N ARG A 18 -2.45 -13.53 -7.06
CA ARG A 18 -1.15 -14.17 -6.82
C ARG A 18 -1.19 -15.06 -5.59
N ALA A 19 -1.87 -14.63 -4.54
CA ALA A 19 -1.95 -15.39 -3.30
C ALA A 19 -2.63 -16.74 -3.48
N GLY A 20 -3.49 -16.89 -4.46
CA GLY A 20 -4.19 -18.13 -4.77
C GLY A 20 -3.50 -19.01 -5.82
N MET A 21 -2.33 -18.59 -6.34
CA MET A 21 -1.64 -19.32 -7.41
C MET A 21 -0.40 -20.03 -6.87
N GLU A 22 -0.20 -21.28 -7.31
CA GLU A 22 1.00 -22.04 -6.94
C GLU A 22 2.21 -21.64 -7.79
N SER A 23 1.99 -21.22 -9.03
CA SER A 23 3.06 -20.87 -9.97
C SER A 23 3.61 -19.46 -9.78
N GLN A 24 3.04 -18.69 -8.86
CA GLN A 24 3.46 -17.33 -8.56
C GLN A 24 3.92 -17.26 -7.09
N PRO A 25 5.17 -17.65 -6.81
CA PRO A 25 5.67 -17.64 -5.44
C PRO A 25 5.70 -16.23 -4.87
N ARG A 26 5.34 -16.13 -3.61
CA ARG A 26 5.37 -14.85 -2.90
C ARG A 26 6.76 -14.55 -2.40
N VAL A 27 7.14 -13.28 -2.45
CA VAL A 27 8.42 -12.78 -1.96
C VAL A 27 8.20 -12.15 -0.60
N THR A 28 8.69 -12.79 0.45
CA THR A 28 8.49 -12.33 1.82
C THR A 28 9.65 -11.48 2.35
N ASP A 29 10.75 -11.41 1.63
CA ASP A 29 11.92 -10.61 2.02
C ASP A 29 11.60 -9.13 1.76
N TYR A 30 11.29 -8.41 2.82
CA TYR A 30 10.95 -7.00 2.77
C TYR A 30 12.11 -6.18 3.31
N ASP A 31 12.76 -5.42 2.44
CA ASP A 31 13.87 -4.54 2.78
C ASP A 31 13.53 -3.10 2.35
N PRO A 32 12.96 -2.29 3.25
CA PRO A 32 12.57 -0.92 2.90
C PRO A 32 13.75 -0.03 2.51
N ALA A 33 14.97 -0.30 3.01
CA ALA A 33 16.14 0.47 2.62
C ALA A 33 16.54 0.19 1.17
N GLU A 34 16.45 -1.07 0.74
CA GLU A 34 16.70 -1.43 -0.65
C GLU A 34 15.64 -0.83 -1.57
N LEU A 35 14.37 -0.88 -1.20
CA LEU A 35 13.30 -0.28 -1.98
C LEU A 35 13.53 1.21 -2.17
N LEU A 36 13.92 1.92 -1.10
CA LEU A 36 14.22 3.35 -1.19
C LEU A 36 15.39 3.61 -2.13
N ALA A 37 16.46 2.82 -2.02
CA ALA A 37 17.64 3.01 -2.86
C ALA A 37 17.34 2.77 -4.34
N GLU A 38 16.52 1.77 -4.66
CA GLU A 38 16.30 1.36 -6.06
C GLU A 38 15.10 2.08 -6.70
N THR A 39 14.09 2.46 -5.93
CA THR A 39 12.86 3.05 -6.48
C THR A 39 12.65 4.51 -6.09
N ALA A 40 13.44 5.03 -5.16
CA ALA A 40 13.23 6.32 -4.53
C ALA A 40 11.88 6.41 -3.78
N ILE A 41 11.31 5.27 -3.41
CA ILE A 41 10.07 5.20 -2.66
C ILE A 41 10.38 4.81 -1.22
N ARG A 42 10.10 5.72 -0.30
CA ARG A 42 10.21 5.47 1.13
C ARG A 42 8.91 4.86 1.63
N MET A 43 9.00 3.66 2.21
CA MET A 43 7.84 2.99 2.77
C MET A 43 7.58 3.45 4.20
N PRO A 44 6.32 3.54 4.63
CA PRO A 44 6.03 3.87 6.01
C PRO A 44 6.42 2.71 6.94
N LYS A 45 6.59 3.02 8.22
CA LYS A 45 6.85 1.99 9.21
C LYS A 45 5.56 1.23 9.50
N LEU A 46 5.60 -0.08 9.34
CA LEU A 46 4.43 -0.92 9.58
C LEU A 46 4.15 -1.03 11.08
N PRO A 47 2.87 -1.00 11.49
CA PRO A 47 2.51 -1.20 12.90
C PRO A 47 2.99 -2.55 13.43
N GLN A 48 3.19 -2.62 14.74
CA GLN A 48 3.59 -3.85 15.39
C GLN A 48 2.53 -4.94 15.15
N GLY A 49 2.98 -6.15 14.89
CA GLY A 49 2.09 -7.28 14.61
C GLY A 49 1.73 -7.46 13.13
N TRP A 50 2.11 -6.50 12.28
CA TRP A 50 1.92 -6.65 10.84
C TRP A 50 3.09 -7.41 10.23
N SER A 51 2.80 -8.32 9.31
CA SER A 51 3.84 -9.09 8.61
C SER A 51 3.64 -9.04 7.10
N VAL A 52 4.74 -8.80 6.38
CA VAL A 52 4.71 -8.76 4.92
C VAL A 52 4.68 -10.18 4.38
N THR A 53 3.73 -10.44 3.49
CA THR A 53 3.57 -11.77 2.87
C THR A 53 3.94 -11.77 1.39
N ASP A 54 4.03 -10.60 0.75
CA ASP A 54 4.51 -10.51 -0.63
C ASP A 54 5.03 -9.08 -0.88
N VAL A 55 6.10 -8.97 -1.65
CA VAL A 55 6.68 -7.69 -2.08
C VAL A 55 6.81 -7.72 -3.59
N GLN A 56 6.20 -6.75 -4.26
CA GLN A 56 6.30 -6.62 -5.71
C GLN A 56 6.69 -5.21 -6.10
N VAL A 57 7.66 -5.10 -7.01
CA VAL A 57 8.00 -3.84 -7.67
C VAL A 57 7.64 -4.01 -9.13
N TYR A 58 6.88 -3.10 -9.69
CA TYR A 58 6.41 -3.24 -11.07
C TYR A 58 6.19 -1.87 -11.72
N PRO A 59 6.21 -1.81 -13.05
CA PRO A 59 5.94 -0.56 -13.74
C PRO A 59 4.47 -0.17 -13.63
N SER A 60 4.21 1.11 -13.45
CA SER A 60 2.88 1.67 -13.49
C SER A 60 2.90 2.94 -14.34
N HIS A 61 1.73 3.56 -14.52
CA HIS A 61 1.63 4.85 -15.17
C HIS A 61 2.53 5.91 -14.50
N PHE A 62 2.87 5.72 -13.23
CA PHE A 62 3.66 6.64 -12.42
C PHE A 62 5.13 6.22 -12.29
N GLY A 63 5.62 5.33 -13.17
CA GLY A 63 6.95 4.75 -13.07
C GLY A 63 6.96 3.54 -12.15
N PRO A 64 8.08 3.24 -11.47
CA PRO A 64 8.11 2.12 -10.53
C PRO A 64 7.12 2.32 -9.40
N SER A 65 6.40 1.25 -9.06
CA SER A 65 5.45 1.21 -7.94
C SER A 65 5.81 0.04 -7.04
N VAL A 66 5.47 0.17 -5.75
CA VAL A 66 5.66 -0.89 -4.76
C VAL A 66 4.29 -1.35 -4.29
N GLU A 67 4.09 -2.66 -4.28
CA GLU A 67 2.88 -3.29 -3.74
C GLU A 67 3.29 -4.30 -2.67
N LEU A 68 2.85 -4.09 -1.45
CA LEU A 68 3.04 -5.04 -0.36
C LEU A 68 1.73 -5.74 -0.07
N ALA A 69 1.78 -7.06 0.03
CA ALA A 69 0.72 -7.83 0.66
C ALA A 69 1.11 -8.01 2.13
N VAL A 70 0.20 -7.70 3.03
CA VAL A 70 0.48 -7.67 4.46
C VAL A 70 -0.61 -8.39 5.23
N ASN A 71 -0.21 -9.21 6.18
CA ASN A 71 -1.12 -9.71 7.20
C ASN A 71 -1.14 -8.68 8.33
N ALA A 72 -2.24 -7.97 8.47
CA ALA A 72 -2.37 -6.83 9.36
C ALA A 72 -3.17 -7.16 10.63
N GLY A 73 -3.06 -8.38 11.11
CA GLY A 73 -3.72 -8.82 12.33
C GLY A 73 -5.25 -8.73 12.22
N ALA A 74 -5.88 -7.92 13.05
CA ALA A 74 -7.34 -7.79 13.07
C ALA A 74 -7.93 -7.24 11.77
N LEU A 75 -7.16 -6.49 10.98
CA LEU A 75 -7.60 -6.01 9.67
C LEU A 75 -7.61 -7.11 8.60
N GLY A 76 -6.92 -8.21 8.87
CA GLY A 76 -6.79 -9.30 7.91
C GLY A 76 -5.74 -9.02 6.83
N ALA A 77 -5.97 -9.56 5.63
CA ALA A 77 -5.08 -9.35 4.50
C ALA A 77 -5.32 -7.97 3.90
N VAL A 78 -4.26 -7.15 3.84
CA VAL A 78 -4.32 -5.81 3.27
C VAL A 78 -3.23 -5.63 2.23
N SER A 79 -3.37 -4.63 1.39
CA SER A 79 -2.33 -4.21 0.45
C SER A 79 -1.88 -2.80 0.79
N LEU A 80 -0.59 -2.56 0.72
CA LEU A 80 -0.02 -1.22 0.83
C LEU A 80 0.70 -0.90 -0.49
N PHE A 81 0.17 0.09 -1.19
CA PHE A 81 0.65 0.53 -2.49
C PHE A 81 1.38 1.86 -2.35
N ALA A 82 2.47 2.04 -3.09
CA ALA A 82 3.20 3.30 -3.12
C ALA A 82 3.67 3.61 -4.54
N ALA A 83 3.54 4.87 -4.93
CA ALA A 83 3.96 5.36 -6.25
C ALA A 83 4.36 6.83 -6.16
N ARG A 84 4.96 7.35 -7.23
CA ARG A 84 5.38 8.75 -7.31
C ARG A 84 4.55 9.48 -8.36
N PRO A 85 3.47 10.20 -7.97
CA PRO A 85 2.52 10.77 -8.93
C PRO A 85 3.01 12.05 -9.63
N GLY A 86 4.20 12.56 -9.29
CA GLY A 86 4.76 13.72 -9.97
C GLY A 86 4.47 15.07 -9.33
N GLN A 87 3.82 15.08 -8.19
CA GLN A 87 3.52 16.30 -7.41
C GLN A 87 4.13 16.16 -6.02
N PHE A 88 4.52 17.29 -5.44
CA PHE A 88 5.01 17.32 -4.06
C PHE A 88 3.94 17.96 -3.18
N ILE A 89 3.35 17.16 -2.30
CA ILE A 89 2.27 17.62 -1.44
C ILE A 89 2.23 16.78 -0.15
N VAL A 90 1.71 17.35 0.92
CA VAL A 90 1.44 16.59 2.15
C VAL A 90 -0.06 16.65 2.38
N GLU A 91 -0.71 15.50 2.22
CA GLU A 91 -2.15 15.34 2.45
C GLU A 91 -2.39 14.18 3.40
N ARG A 92 -3.17 14.44 4.44
CA ARG A 92 -3.56 13.41 5.41
C ARG A 92 -4.46 12.36 4.76
N PRO A 93 -4.54 11.16 5.35
CA PRO A 93 -5.36 10.10 4.80
C PRO A 93 -6.83 10.49 4.62
N SER A 94 -7.35 10.14 3.45
CA SER A 94 -8.77 10.15 3.13
C SER A 94 -9.19 8.70 2.93
N THR A 95 -10.42 8.37 3.30
CA THR A 95 -10.92 6.99 3.26
C THR A 95 -12.14 6.91 2.38
N ARG A 96 -12.19 5.88 1.53
CA ARG A 96 -13.31 5.64 0.64
C ARG A 96 -13.68 4.16 0.69
N HIS A 97 -14.98 3.89 0.83
CA HIS A 97 -15.51 2.54 0.86
C HIS A 97 -16.38 2.32 -0.38
N VAL A 98 -16.02 1.33 -1.20
CA VAL A 98 -16.76 0.98 -2.41
C VAL A 98 -16.90 -0.54 -2.43
N ASP A 99 -18.15 -1.01 -2.54
CA ASP A 99 -18.48 -2.44 -2.42
C ASP A 99 -17.96 -2.97 -1.09
N ASP A 100 -17.18 -4.03 -1.07
CA ASP A 100 -16.62 -4.59 0.16
C ASP A 100 -15.18 -4.16 0.42
N THR A 101 -14.72 -3.13 -0.29
CA THR A 101 -13.33 -2.70 -0.24
C THR A 101 -13.23 -1.27 0.30
N THR A 102 -12.35 -1.10 1.28
CA THR A 102 -12.03 0.21 1.84
C THR A 102 -10.61 0.59 1.42
N THR A 103 -10.46 1.79 0.89
CA THR A 103 -9.16 2.34 0.51
C THR A 103 -8.91 3.63 1.27
N ALA A 104 -7.80 3.69 2.01
CA ALA A 104 -7.32 4.93 2.60
C ALA A 104 -6.10 5.37 1.78
N TYR A 105 -6.05 6.63 1.41
CA TYR A 105 -4.99 7.14 0.55
C TYR A 105 -4.49 8.49 1.06
N TRP A 106 -3.21 8.71 0.91
CA TRP A 106 -2.54 9.93 1.36
C TRP A 106 -1.29 10.18 0.52
N GLN A 107 -0.73 11.37 0.66
CA GLN A 107 0.53 11.71 0.03
C GLN A 107 1.45 12.38 1.03
N PHE A 108 2.71 12.03 1.00
CA PHE A 108 3.74 12.65 1.83
C PHE A 108 4.95 12.97 0.94
N GLY A 109 5.11 14.27 0.64
CA GLY A 109 6.14 14.70 -0.29
C GLY A 109 5.81 14.28 -1.72
N ASP A 110 6.72 13.60 -2.38
CA ASP A 110 6.56 13.15 -3.76
C ASP A 110 6.06 11.71 -3.87
N ILE A 111 5.66 11.10 -2.75
CA ILE A 111 5.20 9.71 -2.73
C ILE A 111 3.75 9.65 -2.27
N ALA A 112 2.93 8.95 -3.06
CA ALA A 112 1.54 8.66 -2.74
C ALA A 112 1.43 7.21 -2.25
N TYR A 113 0.54 7.01 -1.29
CA TYR A 113 0.31 5.71 -0.66
C TYR A 113 -1.17 5.38 -0.64
N ALA A 114 -1.49 4.11 -0.69
CA ALA A 114 -2.87 3.64 -0.50
C ALA A 114 -2.86 2.32 0.26
N LEU A 115 -3.72 2.25 1.27
CA LEU A 115 -3.97 1.03 2.04
C LEU A 115 -5.33 0.49 1.63
N VAL A 116 -5.35 -0.74 1.11
CA VAL A 116 -6.58 -1.36 0.59
C VAL A 116 -6.90 -2.60 1.42
N ALA A 117 -8.11 -2.65 1.94
CA ALA A 117 -8.54 -3.72 2.84
C ALA A 117 -10.04 -3.99 2.70
N SER A 118 -10.47 -5.18 3.14
CA SER A 118 -11.90 -5.52 3.25
C SER A 118 -12.38 -5.35 4.70
N ALA A 119 -11.89 -4.32 5.38
CA ALA A 119 -12.21 -4.02 6.77
C ALA A 119 -13.09 -2.75 6.85
N PRO A 120 -13.75 -2.50 7.99
CA PRO A 120 -14.56 -1.30 8.16
C PRO A 120 -13.76 -0.02 7.99
N PRO A 121 -14.36 1.04 7.41
CA PRO A 121 -13.65 2.29 7.12
C PRO A 121 -12.94 2.92 8.34
N GLY A 122 -13.54 2.87 9.51
CA GLY A 122 -12.94 3.43 10.72
C GLY A 122 -11.63 2.75 11.12
N GLU A 123 -11.57 1.44 10.98
CA GLU A 123 -10.36 0.67 11.29
C GLU A 123 -9.26 0.93 10.27
N VAL A 124 -9.61 0.98 8.99
CA VAL A 124 -8.66 1.29 7.93
C VAL A 124 -8.14 2.72 8.07
N SER A 125 -9.01 3.66 8.43
CA SER A 125 -8.62 5.04 8.65
C SER A 125 -7.61 5.18 9.79
N ARG A 126 -7.81 4.47 10.90
CA ARG A 126 -6.86 4.49 12.02
C ARG A 126 -5.50 3.90 11.62
N ALA A 127 -5.51 2.80 10.90
CA ALA A 127 -4.27 2.18 10.42
C ALA A 127 -3.53 3.12 9.47
N ALA A 128 -4.25 3.76 8.56
CA ALA A 128 -3.66 4.74 7.64
C ALA A 128 -3.05 5.92 8.38
N GLY A 129 -3.72 6.40 9.43
CA GLY A 129 -3.19 7.46 10.28
C GLY A 129 -1.85 7.08 10.92
N SER A 130 -1.73 5.85 11.42
CA SER A 130 -0.48 5.36 12.00
C SER A 130 0.64 5.28 10.95
N LEU A 131 0.32 4.80 9.76
CA LEU A 131 1.29 4.73 8.65
C LEU A 131 1.73 6.13 8.24
N PHE A 132 0.80 7.05 8.10
CA PHE A 132 1.08 8.45 7.76
C PHE A 132 1.99 9.09 8.81
N ASP A 133 1.67 8.94 10.08
CA ASP A 133 2.43 9.53 11.17
C ASP A 133 3.87 8.99 11.23
N SER A 134 4.09 7.76 10.79
CA SER A 134 5.42 7.14 10.78
C SER A 134 6.37 7.77 9.75
N LEU A 135 5.83 8.56 8.81
CA LEU A 135 6.63 9.22 7.78
C LEU A 135 7.24 10.55 8.25
N TYR A 136 6.83 11.03 9.39
CA TYR A 136 7.39 12.24 9.99
C TYR A 136 8.75 12.03 10.63
#